data_b37ac0612165a9a97fac24b20eb692ef
#
_entry.id   b37ac0612165a9a97fac24b20eb692ef
#
_cell.length_a   1.000
_cell.length_b   1.000
_cell.length_c   1.000
_cell.angle_alpha   90.00
_cell.angle_beta   90.00
_cell.angle_gamma   90.00
#
_symmetry.space_group_name_H-M   'P 1'
#
loop_
_entity.id
_entity.type
_entity.pdbx_description
1 polymer ?
#
loop_
_entity_poly.entity_id
_entity_poly.type
_entity_poly.pdbx_seq_one_letter_code
_entity_poly.pdbx_strand_id
1 'polypeptide(L)'
;MLIHTDPSTNLLTVTPEGAISADDIAALKQAANDYINTFDRVPNLLIHAKSFPGWKDFSAMTRHIQFVRNHQKMISKVAIVGDGVLLNLLPPLADVFVSARLRHFPEKALDQAKAWLTTHETSKGGFKLLSGFPNDVIALDVVGTISSEAYRDMLVPLVSEKLKRHDKLKTLVRIGPDFEGYTAGAVWDDARLGLGHLTTFTKVALVTDIDWMRHSTKFFGHLTPAQVMVFDMDDMSDAEAWIRT
;
A
#
# COMPACT_ATOMS: atom_id res chain seq x y z
N MET A 1 21.30 10.88 -3.64
CA MET A 1 20.68 9.53 -3.56
C MET A 1 21.67 8.48 -4.06
N LEU A 2 21.92 7.42 -3.29
CA LEU A 2 22.74 6.29 -3.72
C LEU A 2 21.86 5.23 -4.37
N ILE A 3 22.32 4.69 -5.51
CA ILE A 3 21.66 3.60 -6.22
C ILE A 3 22.68 2.46 -6.38
N HIS A 4 22.32 1.29 -5.89
CA HIS A 4 23.12 0.08 -5.99
C HIS A 4 22.36 -1.02 -6.72
N THR A 5 23.00 -1.65 -7.69
CA THR A 5 22.44 -2.73 -8.51
C THR A 5 23.07 -4.05 -8.15
N ASP A 6 22.26 -5.04 -7.79
CA ASP A 6 22.70 -6.42 -7.54
C ASP A 6 21.96 -7.40 -8.49
N PRO A 7 22.60 -7.80 -9.59
CA PRO A 7 22.00 -8.73 -10.53
C PRO A 7 21.80 -10.15 -9.97
N SER A 8 22.59 -10.55 -8.96
CA SER A 8 22.49 -11.89 -8.38
C SER A 8 21.18 -12.11 -7.61
N THR A 9 20.69 -11.05 -6.95
CA THR A 9 19.44 -11.06 -6.19
C THR A 9 18.28 -10.38 -6.93
N ASN A 10 18.50 -9.89 -8.15
CA ASN A 10 17.53 -9.11 -8.93
C ASN A 10 17.07 -7.84 -8.19
N LEU A 11 17.97 -7.17 -7.47
CA LEU A 11 17.65 -6.01 -6.66
C LEU A 11 18.28 -4.73 -7.19
N LEU A 12 17.50 -3.66 -7.12
CA LEU A 12 17.93 -2.27 -7.22
C LEU A 12 17.69 -1.62 -5.85
N THR A 13 18.77 -1.26 -5.16
CA THR A 13 18.68 -0.65 -3.83
C THR A 13 18.89 0.85 -3.94
N VAL A 14 17.99 1.62 -3.33
CA VAL A 14 18.01 3.07 -3.30
C VAL A 14 18.10 3.54 -1.86
N THR A 15 19.09 4.39 -1.57
CA THR A 15 19.26 5.04 -0.27
C THR A 15 19.25 6.55 -0.47
N PRO A 16 18.15 7.23 -0.09
CA PRO A 16 18.12 8.69 -0.12
C PRO A 16 19.09 9.30 0.87
N GLU A 17 19.88 10.30 0.43
CA GLU A 17 20.84 11.02 1.28
C GLU A 17 20.32 12.39 1.72
N GLY A 18 19.14 12.77 1.29
CA GLY A 18 18.49 14.04 1.58
C GLY A 18 17.15 14.13 0.85
N ALA A 19 16.52 15.30 0.85
CA ALA A 19 15.25 15.52 0.17
C ALA A 19 15.30 15.08 -1.30
N ILE A 20 14.36 14.23 -1.70
CA ILE A 20 14.33 13.61 -3.04
C ILE A 20 14.05 14.69 -4.09
N SER A 21 14.90 14.77 -5.09
CA SER A 21 14.80 15.72 -6.21
C SER A 21 14.27 15.03 -7.49
N ALA A 22 13.93 15.83 -8.49
CA ALA A 22 13.59 15.34 -9.83
C ALA A 22 14.75 14.58 -10.48
N ASP A 23 15.99 15.03 -10.23
CA ASP A 23 17.19 14.38 -10.77
C ASP A 23 17.43 13.02 -10.14
N ASP A 24 17.14 12.86 -8.84
CA ASP A 24 17.20 11.56 -8.14
C ASP A 24 16.25 10.54 -8.78
N ILE A 25 15.04 10.97 -9.10
CA ILE A 25 14.06 10.12 -9.75
C ILE A 25 14.46 9.79 -11.20
N ALA A 26 15.02 10.76 -11.93
CA ALA A 26 15.55 10.52 -13.27
C ALA A 26 16.70 9.50 -13.25
N ALA A 27 17.61 9.60 -12.28
CA ALA A 27 18.69 8.65 -12.07
C ALA A 27 18.19 7.25 -11.74
N LEU A 28 17.17 7.11 -10.88
CA LEU A 28 16.56 5.83 -10.56
C LEU A 28 15.93 5.18 -11.81
N LYS A 29 15.23 5.97 -12.61
CA LYS A 29 14.65 5.49 -13.86
C LYS A 29 15.71 5.02 -14.85
N GLN A 30 16.79 5.80 -15.00
CA GLN A 30 17.91 5.42 -15.87
C GLN A 30 18.51 4.10 -15.39
N ALA A 31 18.79 3.95 -14.09
CA ALA A 31 19.35 2.73 -13.53
C ALA A 31 18.44 1.50 -13.75
N ALA A 32 17.12 1.67 -13.64
CA ALA A 32 16.15 0.61 -13.92
C ALA A 32 16.14 0.23 -15.41
N ASN A 33 16.19 1.22 -16.32
CA ASN A 33 16.28 0.97 -17.77
C ASN A 33 17.58 0.23 -18.14
N ASP A 34 18.71 0.69 -17.62
CA ASP A 34 20.02 0.08 -17.88
C ASP A 34 20.06 -1.36 -17.37
N TYR A 35 19.43 -1.61 -16.21
CA TYR A 35 19.27 -2.96 -15.66
C TYR A 35 18.48 -3.86 -16.61
N ILE A 36 17.31 -3.41 -17.07
CA ILE A 36 16.45 -4.19 -17.97
C ILE A 36 17.16 -4.45 -19.29
N ASN A 37 17.81 -3.44 -19.87
CA ASN A 37 18.54 -3.57 -21.14
C ASN A 37 19.73 -4.52 -21.04
N THR A 38 20.40 -4.58 -19.86
CA THR A 38 21.59 -5.41 -19.66
C THR A 38 21.24 -6.85 -19.33
N PHE A 39 20.20 -7.07 -18.52
CA PHE A 39 19.91 -8.39 -17.95
C PHE A 39 18.61 -9.02 -18.47
N ASP A 40 17.89 -8.33 -19.36
CA ASP A 40 16.58 -8.76 -19.94
C ASP A 40 15.57 -9.20 -18.88
N ARG A 41 15.56 -8.52 -17.74
CA ARG A 41 14.63 -8.79 -16.63
C ARG A 41 14.33 -7.54 -15.83
N VAL A 42 13.12 -7.50 -15.25
CA VAL A 42 12.65 -6.39 -14.41
C VAL A 42 13.21 -6.53 -12.99
N PRO A 43 13.92 -5.53 -12.45
CA PRO A 43 14.43 -5.60 -11.08
C PRO A 43 13.31 -5.42 -10.05
N ASN A 44 13.56 -5.91 -8.83
CA ASN A 44 12.82 -5.49 -7.65
C ASN A 44 13.51 -4.28 -7.00
N LEU A 45 12.74 -3.42 -6.35
CA LEU A 45 13.25 -2.18 -5.76
C LEU A 45 13.22 -2.24 -4.23
N LEU A 46 14.37 -1.99 -3.62
CA LEU A 46 14.50 -1.77 -2.18
C LEU A 46 14.79 -0.29 -1.94
N ILE A 47 13.87 0.41 -1.31
CA ILE A 47 14.07 1.78 -0.83
C ILE A 47 14.42 1.71 0.65
N HIS A 48 15.68 2.02 1.00
CA HIS A 48 16.17 1.97 2.37
C HIS A 48 16.42 3.38 2.88
N ALA A 49 15.52 3.87 3.73
CA ALA A 49 15.59 5.20 4.31
C ALA A 49 15.22 5.15 5.79
N LYS A 50 16.18 5.43 6.69
CA LYS A 50 15.95 5.44 8.15
C LYS A 50 14.78 6.34 8.57
N SER A 51 14.63 7.46 7.88
CA SER A 51 13.46 8.35 7.95
C SER A 51 13.20 8.94 6.58
N PHE A 52 11.95 9.29 6.30
CA PHE A 52 11.65 9.91 5.01
C PHE A 52 12.24 11.34 4.94
N PRO A 53 13.17 11.59 4.01
CA PRO A 53 13.90 12.87 3.96
C PRO A 53 13.07 14.04 3.37
N GLY A 54 11.83 13.79 2.93
CA GLY A 54 10.98 14.78 2.26
C GLY A 54 11.27 14.93 0.76
N TRP A 55 10.49 15.80 0.13
CA TRP A 55 10.65 16.19 -1.29
C TRP A 55 11.27 17.57 -1.37
N LYS A 56 12.25 17.74 -2.25
CA LYS A 56 12.90 19.03 -2.46
C LYS A 56 12.00 20.03 -3.18
N ASP A 57 11.13 19.55 -4.07
CA ASP A 57 10.25 20.37 -4.90
C ASP A 57 8.98 19.59 -5.31
N PHE A 58 7.81 20.09 -4.89
CA PHE A 58 6.51 19.50 -5.22
C PHE A 58 6.19 19.60 -6.71
N SER A 59 6.68 20.63 -7.40
CA SER A 59 6.44 20.85 -8.83
C SER A 59 7.22 19.87 -9.71
N ALA A 60 8.40 19.44 -9.26
CA ALA A 60 9.18 18.39 -9.90
C ALA A 60 8.49 17.04 -9.78
N MET A 61 7.83 16.77 -8.67
CA MET A 61 7.03 15.57 -8.42
C MET A 61 5.83 15.48 -9.39
N THR A 62 5.07 16.54 -9.59
CA THR A 62 3.91 16.56 -10.50
C THR A 62 4.30 16.36 -11.97
N ARG A 63 5.42 16.91 -12.41
CA ARG A 63 5.96 16.66 -13.77
C ARG A 63 6.39 15.20 -13.97
N HIS A 64 6.82 14.56 -12.90
CA HIS A 64 7.28 13.18 -12.93
C HIS A 64 6.13 12.19 -13.05
N ILE A 65 5.02 12.44 -12.37
CA ILE A 65 3.78 11.64 -12.42
C ILE A 65 3.26 11.50 -13.87
N GLN A 66 3.29 12.55 -14.66
CA GLN A 66 2.86 12.53 -16.06
C GLN A 66 3.76 11.66 -16.95
N PHE A 67 5.05 11.63 -16.66
CA PHE A 67 6.02 10.87 -17.46
C PHE A 67 5.93 9.35 -17.23
N VAL A 68 5.63 8.93 -16.01
CA VAL A 68 5.62 7.52 -15.59
C VAL A 68 4.41 6.76 -16.12
N ARG A 69 3.30 7.45 -16.34
CA ARG A 69 2.07 6.89 -16.93
C ARG A 69 2.31 6.13 -18.24
N ASN A 70 3.39 6.41 -18.94
CA ASN A 70 3.72 5.80 -20.22
C ASN A 70 4.71 4.60 -20.12
N HIS A 71 5.21 4.24 -18.91
CA HIS A 71 6.26 3.23 -18.74
C HIS A 71 5.95 2.18 -17.64
N GLN A 72 4.74 1.70 -17.58
CA GLN A 72 4.09 0.95 -16.48
C GLN A 72 4.65 -0.44 -16.13
N LYS A 73 5.77 -0.92 -16.67
CA LYS A 73 6.20 -2.32 -16.47
C LYS A 73 7.63 -2.49 -15.94
N MET A 74 8.20 -1.47 -15.30
CA MET A 74 9.64 -1.45 -15.03
C MET A 74 10.07 -1.99 -13.65
N ILE A 75 9.18 -2.26 -12.71
CA ILE A 75 9.49 -2.77 -11.36
C ILE A 75 8.40 -3.75 -10.94
N SER A 76 8.79 -4.93 -10.41
CA SER A 76 7.84 -5.96 -9.99
C SER A 76 7.40 -5.83 -8.53
N LYS A 77 8.36 -5.63 -7.62
CA LYS A 77 8.14 -5.46 -6.20
C LYS A 77 8.89 -4.25 -5.68
N VAL A 78 8.30 -3.54 -4.72
CA VAL A 78 8.94 -2.43 -4.02
C VAL A 78 8.84 -2.67 -2.52
N ALA A 79 9.98 -2.82 -1.86
CA ALA A 79 10.06 -2.80 -0.41
C ALA A 79 10.55 -1.42 0.05
N ILE A 80 9.85 -0.82 1.01
CA ILE A 80 10.30 0.40 1.67
C ILE A 80 10.69 0.02 3.10
N VAL A 81 11.93 0.27 3.47
CA VAL A 81 12.50 -0.04 4.78
C VAL A 81 12.84 1.26 5.50
N GLY A 82 12.28 1.43 6.71
CA GLY A 82 12.52 2.58 7.56
C GLY A 82 11.41 2.79 8.59
N ASP A 83 11.69 3.58 9.63
CA ASP A 83 10.79 3.82 10.77
C ASP A 83 9.94 5.11 10.60
N GLY A 84 10.01 5.75 9.45
CA GLY A 84 9.26 6.98 9.15
C GLY A 84 7.83 6.73 8.64
N VAL A 85 7.01 7.76 8.66
CA VAL A 85 5.62 7.71 8.18
C VAL A 85 5.61 7.58 6.65
N LEU A 86 5.26 6.39 6.18
CA LEU A 86 5.15 6.03 4.76
C LEU A 86 4.18 6.92 3.96
N LEU A 87 3.23 7.54 4.64
CA LEU A 87 2.13 8.31 4.05
C LEU A 87 2.56 9.47 3.16
N ASN A 88 3.72 10.06 3.46
CA ASN A 88 4.25 11.17 2.64
C ASN A 88 4.90 10.68 1.33
N LEU A 89 5.14 9.36 1.21
CA LEU A 89 5.77 8.74 0.04
C LEU A 89 4.77 8.16 -0.95
N LEU A 90 3.62 7.69 -0.46
CA LEU A 90 2.70 6.88 -1.25
C LEU A 90 2.11 7.58 -2.48
N PRO A 91 1.55 8.81 -2.40
CA PRO A 91 0.90 9.40 -3.55
C PRO A 91 1.82 9.57 -4.78
N PRO A 92 3.06 10.08 -4.62
CA PRO A 92 3.96 10.23 -5.76
C PRO A 92 4.61 8.93 -6.25
N LEU A 93 4.78 7.93 -5.37
CA LEU A 93 5.32 6.63 -5.76
C LEU A 93 4.26 5.72 -6.37
N ALA A 94 3.00 5.84 -5.96
CA ALA A 94 1.90 5.04 -6.48
C ALA A 94 1.76 5.18 -8.00
N ASP A 95 1.87 6.41 -8.52
CA ASP A 95 1.79 6.64 -9.97
C ASP A 95 3.02 6.12 -10.74
N VAL A 96 4.16 5.97 -10.06
CA VAL A 96 5.41 5.44 -10.65
C VAL A 96 5.38 3.92 -10.75
N PHE A 97 4.70 3.24 -9.82
CA PHE A 97 4.77 1.79 -9.67
C PHE A 97 3.40 1.11 -9.79
N VAL A 98 2.51 1.61 -10.65
CA VAL A 98 1.10 1.13 -10.79
C VAL A 98 0.96 -0.39 -10.86
N SER A 99 1.96 -1.10 -11.37
CA SER A 99 1.95 -2.57 -11.47
C SER A 99 2.82 -3.28 -10.42
N ALA A 100 3.60 -2.53 -9.62
CA ALA A 100 4.49 -3.12 -8.63
C ALA A 100 3.74 -3.45 -7.33
N ARG A 101 4.15 -4.53 -6.68
CA ARG A 101 3.72 -4.85 -5.32
C ARG A 101 4.53 -4.01 -4.34
N LEU A 102 3.86 -3.29 -3.45
CA LEU A 102 4.50 -2.40 -2.48
C LEU A 102 4.32 -2.94 -1.06
N ARG A 103 5.42 -3.02 -0.28
CA ARG A 103 5.37 -3.41 1.12
C ARG A 103 6.33 -2.56 1.95
N HIS A 104 5.87 -2.13 3.12
CA HIS A 104 6.70 -1.45 4.11
C HIS A 104 7.25 -2.44 5.14
N PHE A 105 8.50 -2.18 5.57
CA PHE A 105 9.18 -2.91 6.63
C PHE A 105 9.83 -1.92 7.60
N PRO A 106 9.77 -2.17 8.91
CA PRO A 106 10.53 -1.35 9.88
C PRO A 106 12.04 -1.55 9.64
N GLU A 107 12.86 -0.58 10.08
CA GLU A 107 14.32 -0.60 9.89
C GLU A 107 14.97 -1.93 10.34
N LYS A 108 14.51 -2.48 11.48
CA LYS A 108 14.98 -3.76 12.03
C LYS A 108 14.65 -4.99 11.17
N ALA A 109 13.78 -4.85 10.17
CA ALA A 109 13.33 -5.94 9.31
C ALA A 109 13.92 -5.88 7.88
N LEU A 110 15.08 -5.23 7.69
CA LEU A 110 15.75 -5.12 6.40
C LEU A 110 15.98 -6.48 5.71
N ASP A 111 16.40 -7.50 6.47
CA ASP A 111 16.65 -8.83 5.90
C ASP A 111 15.34 -9.51 5.48
N GLN A 112 14.24 -9.28 6.20
CA GLN A 112 12.92 -9.76 5.81
C GLN A 112 12.43 -9.06 4.53
N ALA A 113 12.71 -7.77 4.37
CA ALA A 113 12.40 -7.03 3.14
C ALA A 113 13.16 -7.60 1.94
N LYS A 114 14.46 -7.88 2.08
CA LYS A 114 15.27 -8.52 1.03
C LYS A 114 14.75 -9.93 0.70
N ALA A 115 14.46 -10.74 1.71
CA ALA A 115 13.87 -12.07 1.51
C ALA A 115 12.54 -11.99 0.76
N TRP A 116 11.65 -11.06 1.12
CA TRP A 116 10.38 -10.86 0.43
C TRP A 116 10.57 -10.42 -1.03
N LEU A 117 11.54 -9.55 -1.33
CA LEU A 117 11.84 -9.11 -2.70
C LEU A 117 12.33 -10.26 -3.59
N THR A 118 13.03 -11.24 -3.02
CA THR A 118 13.59 -12.39 -3.76
C THR A 118 12.63 -13.58 -3.88
N THR A 119 11.52 -13.60 -3.14
CA THR A 119 10.50 -14.66 -3.28
C THR A 119 9.79 -14.59 -4.63
N HIS A 120 9.59 -15.75 -5.27
CA HIS A 120 8.91 -15.85 -6.58
C HIS A 120 7.39 -16.07 -6.48
N GLU A 121 6.83 -16.12 -5.30
CA GLU A 121 5.40 -16.40 -5.12
C GLU A 121 4.51 -15.23 -5.52
N THR A 122 3.59 -15.52 -6.40
CA THR A 122 2.49 -14.63 -6.82
C THR A 122 1.19 -15.19 -6.28
N SER A 123 0.91 -15.06 -4.99
CA SER A 123 -0.45 -15.31 -4.55
C SER A 123 -1.32 -14.14 -5.01
N LYS A 124 -2.31 -14.43 -5.86
CA LYS A 124 -3.37 -13.46 -6.15
C LYS A 124 -4.08 -13.17 -4.84
N GLY A 125 -3.88 -11.97 -4.33
CA GLY A 125 -4.57 -11.51 -3.15
C GLY A 125 -5.99 -11.07 -3.46
N GLY A 126 -6.77 -10.86 -2.42
CA GLY A 126 -8.13 -10.39 -2.55
C GLY A 126 -8.79 -10.17 -1.20
N PHE A 127 -10.06 -9.82 -1.27
CA PHE A 127 -10.92 -9.63 -0.13
C PHE A 127 -11.78 -10.89 0.06
N LYS A 128 -11.75 -11.49 1.24
CA LYS A 128 -12.65 -12.57 1.62
C LYS A 128 -13.72 -11.98 2.53
N LEU A 129 -15.00 -12.16 2.16
CA LEU A 129 -16.12 -11.73 3.00
C LEU A 129 -16.20 -12.62 4.25
N LEU A 130 -16.26 -11.97 5.39
CA LEU A 130 -16.57 -12.63 6.67
C LEU A 130 -18.08 -12.67 6.84
N SER A 131 -18.63 -13.82 7.22
CA SER A 131 -20.06 -14.04 7.43
C SER A 131 -20.48 -13.74 8.87
N GLY A 132 -21.80 -13.66 9.11
CA GLY A 132 -22.36 -13.50 10.45
C GLY A 132 -22.47 -12.06 10.94
N PHE A 133 -22.26 -11.07 10.07
CA PHE A 133 -22.40 -9.65 10.40
C PHE A 133 -23.78 -9.08 9.96
N PRO A 134 -24.23 -7.98 10.58
CA PRO A 134 -25.42 -7.24 10.13
C PRO A 134 -25.31 -6.77 8.67
N ASN A 135 -26.45 -6.54 8.03
CA ASN A 135 -26.50 -6.20 6.61
C ASN A 135 -25.84 -4.84 6.26
N ASP A 136 -25.74 -3.92 7.22
CA ASP A 136 -25.07 -2.62 7.10
C ASP A 136 -23.56 -2.71 7.34
N VAL A 137 -23.02 -3.88 7.67
CA VAL A 137 -21.60 -4.11 7.90
C VAL A 137 -20.97 -4.81 6.70
N ILE A 138 -19.80 -4.32 6.28
CA ILE A 138 -18.89 -4.99 5.36
C ILE A 138 -17.71 -5.51 6.19
N ALA A 139 -17.66 -6.82 6.39
CA ALA A 139 -16.57 -7.45 7.11
C ALA A 139 -15.68 -8.24 6.13
N LEU A 140 -14.38 -7.92 6.11
CA LEU A 140 -13.42 -8.39 5.13
C LEU A 140 -12.18 -8.97 5.81
N ASP A 141 -11.67 -10.06 5.24
CA ASP A 141 -10.33 -10.57 5.47
C ASP A 141 -9.47 -10.26 4.23
N VAL A 142 -8.35 -9.62 4.43
CA VAL A 142 -7.46 -9.17 3.35
C VAL A 142 -6.27 -10.11 3.27
N VAL A 143 -6.11 -10.80 2.16
CA VAL A 143 -5.08 -11.84 1.98
C VAL A 143 -4.27 -11.62 0.71
N GLY A 144 -3.02 -12.04 0.72
CA GLY A 144 -2.11 -11.95 -0.43
C GLY A 144 -1.81 -10.52 -0.85
N THR A 145 -1.53 -10.33 -2.14
CA THR A 145 -1.26 -9.00 -2.72
C THR A 145 -2.53 -8.42 -3.31
N ILE A 146 -2.99 -7.28 -2.79
CA ILE A 146 -4.20 -6.58 -3.26
C ILE A 146 -3.86 -5.73 -4.48
N SER A 147 -4.63 -5.93 -5.55
CA SER A 147 -4.50 -5.18 -6.81
C SER A 147 -5.68 -4.24 -7.05
N SER A 148 -5.54 -3.32 -8.00
CA SER A 148 -6.64 -2.46 -8.47
C SER A 148 -7.83 -3.26 -8.98
N GLU A 149 -7.58 -4.43 -9.59
CA GLU A 149 -8.63 -5.34 -10.05
C GLU A 149 -9.45 -5.85 -8.86
N ALA A 150 -8.82 -6.22 -7.74
CA ALA A 150 -9.53 -6.68 -6.55
C ALA A 150 -10.49 -5.62 -6.01
N TYR A 151 -10.09 -4.34 -6.00
CA TYR A 151 -10.99 -3.24 -5.63
C TYR A 151 -12.15 -3.09 -6.61
N ARG A 152 -11.86 -2.99 -7.90
CA ARG A 152 -12.86 -2.75 -8.95
C ARG A 152 -13.85 -3.89 -9.09
N ASP A 153 -13.38 -5.13 -9.01
CA ASP A 153 -14.18 -6.30 -9.35
C ASP A 153 -14.92 -6.86 -8.13
N MET A 154 -14.50 -6.52 -6.91
CA MET A 154 -15.12 -7.04 -5.68
C MET A 154 -15.58 -5.95 -4.71
N LEU A 155 -14.68 -5.06 -4.27
CA LEU A 155 -15.01 -4.14 -3.18
C LEU A 155 -15.97 -3.02 -3.62
N VAL A 156 -15.71 -2.39 -4.75
CA VAL A 156 -16.55 -1.30 -5.27
C VAL A 156 -17.99 -1.77 -5.56
N PRO A 157 -18.23 -2.92 -6.24
CA PRO A 157 -19.58 -3.44 -6.44
C PRO A 157 -20.28 -3.80 -5.11
N LEU A 158 -19.54 -4.38 -4.16
CA LEU A 158 -20.09 -4.73 -2.85
C LEU A 158 -20.57 -3.50 -2.06
N VAL A 159 -19.76 -2.45 -2.00
CA VAL A 159 -20.12 -1.17 -1.36
C VAL A 159 -21.33 -0.58 -2.05
N SER A 160 -21.32 -0.52 -3.38
CA SER A 160 -22.42 0.03 -4.18
C SER A 160 -23.74 -0.73 -3.98
N GLU A 161 -23.69 -2.06 -3.90
CA GLU A 161 -24.89 -2.88 -3.67
C GLU A 161 -25.49 -2.66 -2.27
N LYS A 162 -24.64 -2.60 -1.24
CA LYS A 162 -25.10 -2.33 0.12
C LYS A 162 -25.68 -0.92 0.26
N LEU A 163 -25.13 0.07 -0.42
CA LEU A 163 -25.63 1.45 -0.42
C LEU A 163 -27.01 1.61 -1.09
N LYS A 164 -27.47 0.66 -1.89
CA LYS A 164 -28.84 0.67 -2.40
C LYS A 164 -29.88 0.43 -1.29
N ARG A 165 -29.47 -0.16 -0.17
CA ARG A 165 -30.36 -0.59 0.94
C ARG A 165 -30.04 0.10 2.27
N HIS A 166 -28.89 0.77 2.37
CA HIS A 166 -28.41 1.42 3.59
C HIS A 166 -27.79 2.76 3.25
N ASP A 167 -28.25 3.83 3.88
CA ASP A 167 -27.67 5.19 3.69
C ASP A 167 -26.27 5.30 4.30
N LYS A 168 -25.97 4.46 5.28
CA LYS A 168 -24.71 4.40 6.01
C LYS A 168 -24.26 2.95 6.16
N LEU A 169 -22.94 2.78 6.12
CA LEU A 169 -22.30 1.48 6.29
C LEU A 169 -21.31 1.50 7.46
N LYS A 170 -20.94 0.33 7.91
CA LYS A 170 -19.83 0.08 8.82
C LYS A 170 -18.88 -0.90 8.14
N THR A 171 -17.60 -0.85 8.46
CA THR A 171 -16.65 -1.82 7.91
C THR A 171 -15.73 -2.38 8.98
N LEU A 172 -15.47 -3.68 8.92
CA LEU A 172 -14.45 -4.37 9.67
C LEU A 172 -13.46 -4.96 8.68
N VAL A 173 -12.19 -4.59 8.79
CA VAL A 173 -11.12 -5.05 7.90
C VAL A 173 -10.10 -5.78 8.74
N ARG A 174 -9.93 -7.08 8.51
CA ARG A 174 -8.89 -7.90 9.11
C ARG A 174 -7.72 -8.03 8.15
N ILE A 175 -6.52 -7.67 8.60
CA ILE A 175 -5.28 -7.77 7.83
C ILE A 175 -4.26 -8.55 8.66
N GLY A 176 -4.17 -9.83 8.41
CA GLY A 176 -3.34 -10.77 9.15
C GLY A 176 -2.00 -11.08 8.46
N PRO A 177 -1.32 -12.16 8.90
CA PRO A 177 -0.01 -12.56 8.38
C PRO A 177 -0.02 -12.99 6.91
N ASP A 178 -1.17 -13.40 6.38
CA ASP A 178 -1.32 -13.79 4.97
C ASP A 178 -1.37 -12.58 4.01
N PHE A 179 -1.35 -11.37 4.54
CA PHE A 179 -1.28 -10.16 3.73
C PHE A 179 0.14 -9.92 3.24
N GLU A 180 0.32 -9.85 1.93
CA GLU A 180 1.63 -9.66 1.29
C GLU A 180 1.91 -8.21 0.87
N GLY A 181 0.89 -7.38 0.73
CA GLY A 181 1.02 -5.98 0.33
C GLY A 181 -0.06 -5.52 -0.64
N TYR A 182 0.13 -4.31 -1.15
CA TYR A 182 -0.73 -3.71 -2.18
C TYR A 182 0.08 -3.51 -3.46
N THR A 183 -0.59 -3.56 -4.62
CA THR A 183 -0.04 -2.88 -5.79
C THR A 183 -0.16 -1.37 -5.58
N ALA A 184 0.69 -0.59 -6.24
CA ALA A 184 0.63 0.87 -6.11
C ALA A 184 -0.72 1.45 -6.60
N GLY A 185 -1.30 0.84 -7.65
CA GLY A 185 -2.66 1.18 -8.10
C GLY A 185 -3.72 0.90 -7.03
N ALA A 186 -3.61 -0.22 -6.31
CA ALA A 186 -4.55 -0.57 -5.24
C ALA A 186 -4.51 0.44 -4.08
N VAL A 187 -3.34 0.95 -3.71
CA VAL A 187 -3.21 2.02 -2.70
C VAL A 187 -3.96 3.28 -3.13
N TRP A 188 -3.88 3.62 -4.41
CA TRP A 188 -4.62 4.77 -4.96
C TRP A 188 -6.13 4.53 -4.98
N ASP A 189 -6.56 3.33 -5.35
CA ASP A 189 -7.98 2.96 -5.38
C ASP A 189 -8.56 2.92 -3.96
N ASP A 190 -7.79 2.45 -2.97
CA ASP A 190 -8.18 2.49 -1.56
C ASP A 190 -8.37 3.94 -1.07
N ALA A 191 -7.40 4.81 -1.32
CA ALA A 191 -7.50 6.22 -0.99
C ALA A 191 -8.69 6.88 -1.70
N ARG A 192 -8.92 6.59 -2.98
CA ARG A 192 -10.03 7.13 -3.76
C ARG A 192 -11.39 6.63 -3.28
N LEU A 193 -11.50 5.34 -2.96
CA LEU A 193 -12.72 4.76 -2.40
C LEU A 193 -13.01 5.38 -1.02
N GLY A 194 -11.98 5.46 -0.17
CA GLY A 194 -12.09 6.10 1.14
C GLY A 194 -12.51 7.56 1.05
N LEU A 195 -11.84 8.36 0.22
CA LEU A 195 -12.16 9.79 0.02
C LEU A 195 -13.52 10.00 -0.67
N GLY A 196 -13.90 9.16 -1.63
CA GLY A 196 -15.18 9.22 -2.33
C GLY A 196 -16.37 8.85 -1.45
N HIS A 197 -16.15 8.11 -0.37
CA HIS A 197 -17.18 7.61 0.55
C HIS A 197 -16.94 7.99 2.01
N LEU A 198 -16.18 9.07 2.27
CA LEU A 198 -15.84 9.54 3.64
C LEU A 198 -17.06 9.69 4.56
N THR A 199 -18.18 10.14 4.01
CA THR A 199 -19.42 10.33 4.77
C THR A 199 -20.31 9.10 4.81
N THR A 200 -19.98 8.06 4.06
CA THR A 200 -20.77 6.84 3.93
C THR A 200 -20.56 5.89 5.10
N PHE A 201 -19.31 5.76 5.53
CA PHE A 201 -18.97 4.90 6.65
C PHE A 201 -19.15 5.64 7.98
N THR A 202 -19.83 5.01 8.94
CA THR A 202 -20.00 5.52 10.30
C THR A 202 -19.00 4.93 11.28
N LYS A 203 -18.61 3.67 11.05
CA LYS A 203 -17.60 2.97 11.85
C LYS A 203 -16.64 2.20 10.96
N VAL A 204 -15.38 2.22 11.34
CA VAL A 204 -14.28 1.46 10.71
C VAL A 204 -13.50 0.74 11.80
N ALA A 205 -13.57 -0.60 11.83
CA ALA A 205 -12.71 -1.44 12.68
C ALA A 205 -11.58 -1.99 11.83
N LEU A 206 -10.34 -1.70 12.18
CA LEU A 206 -9.15 -2.34 11.61
C LEU A 206 -8.60 -3.33 12.62
N VAL A 207 -8.50 -4.61 12.23
CA VAL A 207 -7.89 -5.67 13.04
C VAL A 207 -6.57 -6.06 12.41
N THR A 208 -5.45 -5.70 13.05
CA THR A 208 -4.12 -5.98 12.51
C THR A 208 -3.02 -5.79 13.54
N ASP A 209 -1.96 -6.61 13.47
CA ASP A 209 -0.71 -6.44 14.23
C ASP A 209 0.37 -5.72 13.41
N ILE A 210 0.06 -5.25 12.21
CA ILE A 210 1.00 -4.56 11.32
C ILE A 210 1.18 -3.11 11.83
N ASP A 211 2.29 -2.83 12.50
CA ASP A 211 2.57 -1.56 13.19
C ASP A 211 2.31 -0.30 12.36
N TRP A 212 2.80 -0.26 11.11
CA TRP A 212 2.63 0.92 10.29
C TRP A 212 1.16 1.19 9.91
N MET A 213 0.36 0.14 9.68
CA MET A 213 -1.08 0.27 9.42
C MET A 213 -1.81 0.80 10.64
N ARG A 214 -1.46 0.32 11.83
CA ARG A 214 -2.02 0.78 13.10
C ARG A 214 -1.78 2.29 13.30
N HIS A 215 -0.55 2.76 13.04
CA HIS A 215 -0.20 4.18 13.15
C HIS A 215 -0.89 5.04 12.08
N SER A 216 -0.90 4.57 10.83
CA SER A 216 -1.54 5.26 9.72
C SER A 216 -3.03 5.43 9.95
N THR A 217 -3.72 4.37 10.35
CA THR A 217 -5.18 4.38 10.57
C THR A 217 -5.56 5.31 11.72
N LYS A 218 -4.76 5.39 12.79
CA LYS A 218 -4.98 6.37 13.87
C LYS A 218 -4.86 7.80 13.36
N PHE A 219 -3.91 8.08 12.47
CA PHE A 219 -3.75 9.42 11.88
C PHE A 219 -4.92 9.77 10.96
N PHE A 220 -5.30 8.88 10.04
CA PHE A 220 -6.41 9.12 9.10
C PHE A 220 -7.77 9.12 9.76
N GLY A 221 -7.94 8.42 10.87
CA GLY A 221 -9.18 8.43 11.63
C GLY A 221 -9.63 9.84 12.05
N HIS A 222 -8.70 10.78 12.22
CA HIS A 222 -9.02 12.17 12.52
C HIS A 222 -9.50 12.98 11.29
N LEU A 223 -9.34 12.46 10.09
CA LEU A 223 -9.71 13.11 8.83
C LEU A 223 -11.07 12.64 8.29
N THR A 224 -11.67 11.63 8.92
CA THR A 224 -12.96 11.08 8.53
C THR A 224 -14.02 11.35 9.61
N PRO A 225 -15.29 11.59 9.27
CA PRO A 225 -16.39 11.64 10.23
C PRO A 225 -16.74 10.27 10.84
N ALA A 226 -16.17 9.18 10.32
CA ALA A 226 -16.36 7.84 10.86
C ALA A 226 -15.62 7.65 12.19
N GLN A 227 -16.21 6.86 13.09
CA GLN A 227 -15.48 6.35 14.25
C GLN A 227 -14.50 5.27 13.78
N VAL A 228 -13.21 5.50 13.95
CA VAL A 228 -12.15 4.55 13.57
C VAL A 228 -11.53 3.93 14.81
N MET A 229 -11.48 2.60 14.86
CA MET A 229 -10.89 1.85 15.94
C MET A 229 -9.94 0.77 15.42
N VAL A 230 -8.80 0.60 16.08
CA VAL A 230 -7.77 -0.37 15.71
C VAL A 230 -7.65 -1.39 16.82
N PHE A 231 -7.74 -2.65 16.45
CA PHE A 231 -7.67 -3.81 17.34
C PHE A 231 -6.47 -4.67 16.99
N ASP A 232 -5.95 -5.41 17.96
CA ASP A 232 -4.96 -6.47 17.73
C ASP A 232 -5.65 -7.71 17.15
N MET A 233 -4.90 -8.60 16.52
CA MET A 233 -5.48 -9.83 15.94
C MET A 233 -6.14 -10.71 16.99
N ASP A 234 -5.62 -10.70 18.22
CA ASP A 234 -6.20 -11.45 19.36
C ASP A 234 -7.51 -10.82 19.90
N ASP A 235 -7.76 -9.53 19.59
CA ASP A 235 -8.97 -8.79 20.01
C ASP A 235 -10.08 -8.83 18.95
N MET A 236 -10.08 -9.79 18.05
CA MET A 236 -11.09 -9.91 16.99
C MET A 236 -12.52 -9.92 17.51
N SER A 237 -12.78 -10.59 18.65
CA SER A 237 -14.10 -10.63 19.29
C SER A 237 -14.58 -9.25 19.75
N ASP A 238 -13.69 -8.42 20.24
CA ASP A 238 -14.01 -7.05 20.67
C ASP A 238 -14.28 -6.15 19.47
N ALA A 239 -13.51 -6.31 18.38
CA ALA A 239 -13.77 -5.63 17.12
C ALA A 239 -15.16 -6.00 16.54
N GLU A 240 -15.54 -7.28 16.58
CA GLU A 240 -16.86 -7.75 16.18
C GLU A 240 -17.99 -7.19 17.05
N ALA A 241 -17.80 -7.17 18.36
CA ALA A 241 -18.78 -6.59 19.27
C ALA A 241 -18.96 -5.09 19.01
N TRP A 242 -17.85 -4.35 18.86
CA TRP A 242 -17.86 -2.92 18.65
C TRP A 242 -18.49 -2.51 17.31
N ILE A 243 -18.25 -3.26 16.22
CA ILE A 243 -18.81 -2.91 14.90
C ILE A 243 -20.33 -3.14 14.82
N ARG A 244 -20.88 -4.01 15.65
CA ARG A 244 -22.32 -4.32 15.72
C ARG A 244 -23.14 -3.23 16.40
N THR A 245 -22.53 -2.42 17.27
CA THR A 245 -23.17 -1.27 17.92
C THR A 245 -23.29 -0.07 16.98
#